data_a072876c8417b1903acb0b516d4a20fd
#
_entry.id   a072876c8417b1903acb0b516d4a20fd
#
_cell.length_a   1.000
_cell.length_b   1.000
_cell.length_c   1.000
_cell.angle_alpha   90.00
_cell.angle_beta   90.00
_cell.angle_gamma   90.00
#
_symmetry.space_group_name_H-M   'P 1'
#
loop_
_entity.id
_entity.type
_entity.pdbx_description
1 polymer ?
#
loop_
_entity_poly.entity_id
_entity_poly.type
_entity_poly.pdbx_seq_one_letter_code
_entity_poly.pdbx_strand_id
1 'polypeptide(L)'
;DGFTVPSRADGMGVVAQSGSRVTLVRNHEQREVGVPIGDPDKAYGNVDGGTTTLVFDTAAGELLESRVSLGGTLHNCAGGVTPWGTWLSCEEGVFSPSLRHLPPVGKYRYWNIERAEREHGFVFEVPAEGVAKPEPIVAMGQFEHEAVAFDAGTGIAYMTEDNAPDAGFYRFIPRTPGRLRDGGRLQMMRVVGRPDMTDGLRLGEQHDVEWVDIPDPARGFAPGTRRPSGVAEQGLAAGASRFVSLEGCAFADGHLWFTSKSGGRQQSGYVMEYDPVGEKLWMVFESQGRRHFSGPDNIVMSPRGGLVICEDRLSGDKSGQSVAGLTPQGEFFRFCQVNPELGGEYAGHDLAATAVGSEWAGATFSRDGEWLFLNVYSPGFTVAITGPWAEGYL
;
A
#
# COMPACT_ATOMS: atom_id res chain seq x y z
N ASP A 1 2.30 25.28 3.81
CA ASP A 1 3.15 25.22 5.01
C ASP A 1 4.60 25.66 4.75
N GLY A 2 5.02 25.80 3.50
CA GLY A 2 6.35 26.25 3.10
C GLY A 2 7.42 25.15 3.01
N PHE A 3 7.06 23.91 3.21
CA PHE A 3 7.96 22.78 2.99
C PHE A 3 7.93 22.31 1.53
N THR A 4 9.07 21.79 1.06
CA THR A 4 9.17 21.19 -0.26
C THR A 4 8.36 19.90 -0.30
N VAL A 5 7.53 19.72 -1.34
CA VAL A 5 6.81 18.48 -1.57
C VAL A 5 7.81 17.38 -1.95
N PRO A 6 7.86 16.27 -1.21
CA PRO A 6 8.75 15.16 -1.55
C PRO A 6 8.35 14.48 -2.86
N SER A 7 9.29 13.83 -3.49
CA SER A 7 9.05 12.89 -4.60
C SER A 7 8.46 11.56 -4.11
N ARG A 8 8.37 10.59 -5.00
CA ARG A 8 7.92 9.21 -4.72
C ARG A 8 6.56 9.18 -4.04
N ALA A 9 5.58 9.81 -4.72
CA ALA A 9 4.19 9.79 -4.28
C ALA A 9 3.61 8.39 -4.49
N ASP A 10 3.24 7.74 -3.41
CA ASP A 10 2.75 6.37 -3.38
C ASP A 10 1.30 6.29 -2.93
N GLY A 11 0.95 5.35 -2.02
CA GLY A 11 -0.40 5.13 -1.55
C GLY A 11 -1.11 6.42 -1.13
N MET A 12 -2.39 6.51 -1.46
CA MET A 12 -3.20 7.69 -1.19
C MET A 12 -4.66 7.29 -0.93
N GLY A 13 -5.34 8.06 -0.08
CA GLY A 13 -6.76 7.84 0.18
C GLY A 13 -7.53 9.10 0.49
N VAL A 14 -8.81 9.11 0.13
CA VAL A 14 -9.77 10.17 0.49
C VAL A 14 -10.24 9.96 1.92
N VAL A 15 -9.72 10.76 2.85
CA VAL A 15 -10.06 10.68 4.28
C VAL A 15 -11.29 11.50 4.66
N ALA A 16 -11.57 12.59 3.92
CA ALA A 16 -12.75 13.41 4.12
C ALA A 16 -13.26 14.02 2.80
N GLN A 17 -14.56 14.27 2.74
CA GLN A 17 -15.18 15.07 1.68
C GLN A 17 -16.35 15.86 2.24
N SER A 18 -16.40 17.16 1.92
CA SER A 18 -17.49 18.06 2.28
C SER A 18 -17.83 18.95 1.10
N GLY A 19 -19.00 18.72 0.48
CA GLY A 19 -19.36 19.35 -0.80
C GLY A 19 -18.32 19.04 -1.86
N SER A 20 -17.78 20.06 -2.52
CA SER A 20 -16.74 19.92 -3.54
C SER A 20 -15.32 19.73 -2.98
N ARG A 21 -15.11 19.88 -1.67
CA ARG A 21 -13.79 19.75 -1.06
C ARG A 21 -13.49 18.31 -0.69
N VAL A 22 -12.46 17.76 -1.32
CA VAL A 22 -11.92 16.42 -1.06
C VAL A 22 -10.59 16.56 -0.35
N THR A 23 -10.43 15.87 0.79
CA THR A 23 -9.17 15.78 1.53
C THR A 23 -8.54 14.42 1.33
N LEU A 24 -7.33 14.41 0.78
CA LEU A 24 -6.53 13.21 0.53
C LEU A 24 -5.31 13.21 1.45
N VAL A 25 -4.91 12.05 1.92
CA VAL A 25 -3.57 11.83 2.50
C VAL A 25 -2.78 10.97 1.53
N ARG A 26 -1.55 11.38 1.25
CA ARG A 26 -0.65 10.77 0.27
C ARG A 26 0.68 10.45 0.92
N ASN A 27 1.14 9.21 0.76
CA ASN A 27 2.44 8.73 1.21
C ASN A 27 3.58 9.21 0.31
N HIS A 28 4.77 9.27 0.90
CA HIS A 28 6.03 9.50 0.21
C HIS A 28 7.05 8.44 0.62
N GLU A 29 7.39 7.58 -0.30
CA GLU A 29 8.24 6.42 -0.11
C GLU A 29 9.74 6.81 -0.09
N GLN A 30 10.09 7.74 0.78
CA GLN A 30 11.44 8.22 0.97
C GLN A 30 12.20 7.36 1.98
N ARG A 31 13.54 7.30 1.86
CA ARG A 31 14.38 6.43 2.68
C ARG A 31 15.76 6.99 3.00
N GLU A 32 15.95 8.29 2.84
CA GLU A 32 17.22 8.92 3.17
C GLU A 32 17.24 9.38 4.63
N VAL A 33 18.33 9.09 5.31
CA VAL A 33 18.56 9.56 6.68
C VAL A 33 19.13 10.96 6.67
N GLY A 34 18.49 11.87 7.38
CA GLY A 34 18.91 13.25 7.46
C GLY A 34 17.87 14.14 8.11
N VAL A 35 17.28 15.01 7.33
CA VAL A 35 16.23 15.92 7.80
C VAL A 35 14.89 15.35 7.40
N PRO A 36 13.98 15.07 8.35
CA PRO A 36 12.64 14.60 8.01
C PRO A 36 11.85 15.67 7.25
N ILE A 37 10.85 15.25 6.50
CA ILE A 37 9.90 16.19 5.91
C ILE A 37 9.10 16.89 7.02
N GLY A 38 8.78 18.17 6.82
CA GLY A 38 8.01 18.96 7.77
C GLY A 38 8.83 19.47 8.96
N ASP A 39 8.17 19.60 10.09
CA ASP A 39 8.74 20.09 11.34
C ASP A 39 9.50 18.96 12.06
N PRO A 40 10.84 19.04 12.23
CA PRO A 40 11.62 17.99 12.88
C PRO A 40 11.19 17.70 14.32
N ASP A 41 10.66 18.69 15.04
CA ASP A 41 10.20 18.52 16.42
C ASP A 41 8.90 17.70 16.51
N LYS A 42 8.21 17.51 15.39
CA LYS A 42 6.99 16.71 15.26
C LYS A 42 7.20 15.43 14.49
N ALA A 43 8.41 15.16 14.04
CA ALA A 43 8.73 13.96 13.28
C ALA A 43 8.90 12.73 14.17
N TYR A 44 8.69 11.54 13.63
CA TYR A 44 8.95 10.27 14.32
C TYR A 44 10.44 10.02 14.53
N GLY A 45 11.21 10.18 13.49
CA GLY A 45 12.65 9.97 13.48
C GLY A 45 13.36 10.91 12.50
N ASN A 46 14.57 10.56 12.14
CA ASN A 46 15.44 11.35 11.26
C ASN A 46 15.52 10.79 9.84
N VAL A 47 14.44 10.21 9.35
CA VAL A 47 14.31 9.74 7.96
C VAL A 47 13.36 10.66 7.21
N ASP A 48 13.51 10.79 5.90
CA ASP A 48 12.79 11.76 5.07
C ASP A 48 11.44 11.26 4.53
N GLY A 49 10.98 10.06 4.92
CA GLY A 49 9.65 9.55 4.60
C GLY A 49 8.53 10.19 5.40
N GLY A 50 7.31 9.98 4.97
CA GLY A 50 6.12 10.53 5.62
C GLY A 50 4.93 10.71 4.70
N THR A 51 4.04 11.64 5.06
CA THR A 51 2.82 11.93 4.29
C THR A 51 2.59 13.40 4.05
N THR A 52 1.91 13.72 2.94
CA THR A 52 1.29 15.02 2.69
C THR A 52 -0.23 14.90 2.64
N THR A 53 -0.92 15.91 3.18
CA THR A 53 -2.37 16.07 3.01
C THR A 53 -2.64 17.09 1.92
N LEU A 54 -3.53 16.73 1.00
CA LEU A 54 -3.96 17.55 -0.12
C LEU A 54 -5.44 17.89 0.06
N VAL A 55 -5.83 19.14 -0.21
CA VAL A 55 -7.25 19.53 -0.30
C VAL A 55 -7.53 19.98 -1.73
N PHE A 56 -8.41 19.27 -2.40
CA PHE A 56 -8.80 19.51 -3.79
C PHE A 56 -10.25 19.94 -3.88
N ASP A 57 -10.54 20.98 -4.68
CA ASP A 57 -11.90 21.42 -4.99
C ASP A 57 -12.36 20.82 -6.33
N THR A 58 -13.28 19.87 -6.27
CA THR A 58 -13.81 19.17 -7.44
C THR A 58 -14.66 20.06 -8.33
N ALA A 59 -15.28 21.13 -7.81
CA ALA A 59 -16.07 22.06 -8.61
C ALA A 59 -15.20 23.04 -9.41
N ALA A 60 -14.08 23.47 -8.82
CA ALA A 60 -13.11 24.33 -9.49
C ALA A 60 -12.06 23.53 -10.29
N GLY A 61 -11.84 22.26 -9.95
CA GLY A 61 -10.74 21.46 -10.51
C GLY A 61 -9.36 21.92 -10.03
N GLU A 62 -9.26 22.43 -8.79
CA GLU A 62 -8.07 23.08 -8.28
C GLU A 62 -7.58 22.50 -6.94
N LEU A 63 -6.27 22.42 -6.79
CA LEU A 63 -5.62 22.12 -5.51
C LEU A 63 -5.65 23.38 -4.64
N LEU A 64 -6.34 23.30 -3.49
CA LEU A 64 -6.47 24.42 -2.55
C LEU A 64 -5.36 24.45 -1.51
N GLU A 65 -4.89 23.27 -1.06
CA GLU A 65 -3.93 23.16 0.02
C GLU A 65 -3.05 21.91 -0.16
N SER A 66 -1.77 22.05 0.19
CA SER A 66 -0.83 20.94 0.38
C SER A 66 -0.03 21.21 1.64
N ARG A 67 0.04 20.21 2.56
CA ARG A 67 0.81 20.31 3.79
C ARG A 67 1.38 18.97 4.21
N VAL A 68 2.48 18.99 4.94
CA VAL A 68 3.03 17.79 5.59
C VAL A 68 2.10 17.38 6.74
N SER A 69 1.76 16.12 6.82
CA SER A 69 0.87 15.56 7.85
C SER A 69 1.50 14.46 8.72
N LEU A 70 2.61 13.86 8.28
CA LEU A 70 3.48 12.98 9.06
C LEU A 70 4.90 13.10 8.52
N GLY A 71 5.92 13.08 9.37
CA GLY A 71 7.33 13.08 8.95
C GLY A 71 8.19 12.16 9.80
N GLY A 72 9.36 11.81 9.29
CA GLY A 72 10.37 11.04 10.01
C GLY A 72 10.16 9.51 9.97
N THR A 73 9.32 9.02 9.08
CA THR A 73 9.04 7.60 8.87
C THR A 73 9.84 7.06 7.68
N LEU A 74 9.95 5.74 7.55
CA LEU A 74 10.82 5.08 6.59
C LEU A 74 10.02 4.40 5.49
N HIS A 75 10.18 4.87 4.23
CA HIS A 75 9.68 4.16 3.05
C HIS A 75 8.17 3.89 3.16
N ASN A 76 7.38 4.96 3.25
CA ASN A 76 5.93 4.86 3.35
C ASN A 76 5.35 4.50 1.98
N CYS A 77 5.03 3.23 1.79
CA CYS A 77 4.50 2.71 0.53
C CYS A 77 2.99 2.98 0.43
N ALA A 78 2.15 2.00 0.71
CA ALA A 78 0.72 2.21 0.66
C ALA A 78 0.09 2.39 2.07
N GLY A 79 -1.15 2.01 2.23
CA GLY A 79 -1.90 2.17 3.46
C GLY A 79 -3.37 1.94 3.28
N GLY A 80 -4.20 2.59 4.11
CA GLY A 80 -5.65 2.46 3.99
C GLY A 80 -6.44 3.51 4.75
N VAL A 81 -7.61 3.85 4.21
CA VAL A 81 -8.56 4.74 4.87
C VAL A 81 -9.32 3.99 5.95
N THR A 82 -9.35 4.56 7.15
CA THR A 82 -10.13 4.01 8.25
C THR A 82 -11.61 4.36 8.14
N PRO A 83 -12.52 3.56 8.72
CA PRO A 83 -13.94 3.90 8.77
C PRO A 83 -14.26 5.21 9.50
N TRP A 84 -13.35 5.71 10.34
CA TRP A 84 -13.51 6.96 11.08
C TRP A 84 -12.80 8.17 10.45
N GLY A 85 -12.31 8.03 9.20
CA GLY A 85 -11.81 9.14 8.39
C GLY A 85 -10.38 9.56 8.69
N THR A 86 -9.51 8.62 9.07
CA THR A 86 -8.06 8.80 9.11
C THR A 86 -7.40 7.93 8.04
N TRP A 87 -6.12 8.17 7.77
CA TRP A 87 -5.28 7.34 6.91
C TRP A 87 -4.31 6.52 7.77
N LEU A 88 -4.18 5.24 7.48
CA LEU A 88 -3.07 4.44 7.99
C LEU A 88 -1.96 4.44 6.96
N SER A 89 -0.82 5.01 7.33
CA SER A 89 0.39 5.02 6.51
C SER A 89 1.28 3.86 6.91
N CYS A 90 1.67 3.05 5.95
CA CYS A 90 2.45 1.84 6.11
C CYS A 90 3.93 2.08 5.83
N GLU A 91 4.81 1.69 6.75
CA GLU A 91 6.25 1.62 6.49
C GLU A 91 6.59 0.25 5.87
N GLU A 92 7.02 0.24 4.62
CA GLU A 92 7.61 -0.94 3.98
C GLU A 92 9.09 -1.12 4.38
N GLY A 93 9.73 -0.05 4.84
CA GLY A 93 11.08 -0.09 5.36
C GLY A 93 11.16 -0.58 6.80
N VAL A 94 11.83 -1.70 7.05
CA VAL A 94 12.03 -2.26 8.40
C VAL A 94 13.45 -2.05 8.87
N PHE A 95 13.60 -1.42 10.03
CA PHE A 95 14.93 -1.14 10.62
C PHE A 95 14.89 -1.17 12.14
N SER A 96 16.01 -1.63 12.74
CA SER A 96 16.24 -1.58 14.19
C SER A 96 17.63 -1.02 14.51
N PRO A 97 17.73 0.08 15.26
CA PRO A 97 19.00 0.60 15.75
C PRO A 97 19.79 -0.42 16.56
N SER A 98 19.12 -1.32 17.28
CA SER A 98 19.75 -2.34 18.11
C SER A 98 20.50 -3.41 17.30
N LEU A 99 20.12 -3.61 16.03
CA LEU A 99 20.69 -4.61 15.14
C LEU A 99 21.78 -4.06 14.19
N ARG A 100 22.20 -2.81 14.32
CA ARG A 100 23.22 -2.20 13.44
C ARG A 100 24.54 -2.97 13.37
N HIS A 101 24.90 -3.69 14.43
CA HIS A 101 26.10 -4.51 14.47
C HIS A 101 26.06 -5.74 13.56
N LEU A 102 24.88 -6.10 13.04
CA LEU A 102 24.70 -7.19 12.08
C LEU A 102 24.69 -6.65 10.64
N PRO A 103 25.12 -7.44 9.65
CA PRO A 103 25.13 -7.02 8.25
C PRO A 103 23.70 -6.85 7.72
N PRO A 104 23.44 -5.81 6.89
CA PRO A 104 22.16 -5.67 6.20
C PRO A 104 21.94 -6.78 5.18
N VAL A 105 20.69 -7.10 4.88
CA VAL A 105 20.27 -8.14 3.95
C VAL A 105 19.37 -7.60 2.84
N GLY A 106 19.23 -8.32 1.72
CA GLY A 106 18.30 -7.99 0.64
C GLY A 106 18.46 -6.56 0.12
N LYS A 107 17.35 -5.86 -0.08
CA LYS A 107 17.27 -4.46 -0.54
C LYS A 107 17.97 -3.49 0.41
N TYR A 108 18.02 -3.78 1.70
CA TYR A 108 18.62 -2.94 2.74
C TYR A 108 20.14 -2.77 2.61
N ARG A 109 20.85 -3.62 1.84
CA ARG A 109 22.29 -3.47 1.54
C ARG A 109 22.60 -2.21 0.75
N TYR A 110 21.61 -1.69 0.04
CA TYR A 110 21.73 -0.53 -0.84
C TYR A 110 21.11 0.74 -0.24
N TRP A 111 20.49 0.64 0.95
CA TRP A 111 19.85 1.75 1.63
C TRP A 111 20.80 2.39 2.64
N ASN A 112 20.83 3.72 2.65
CA ASN A 112 21.67 4.47 3.57
C ASN A 112 20.92 4.76 4.90
N ILE A 113 20.44 3.72 5.58
CA ILE A 113 19.59 3.83 6.78
C ILE A 113 20.31 3.50 8.08
N GLU A 114 21.62 3.22 8.05
CA GLU A 114 22.38 2.81 9.23
C GLU A 114 22.42 3.86 10.35
N ARG A 115 22.08 5.11 10.03
CA ARG A 115 22.03 6.21 10.97
C ARG A 115 20.61 6.59 11.41
N ALA A 116 19.60 5.83 11.01
CA ALA A 116 18.24 6.00 11.50
C ALA A 116 18.18 5.77 13.02
N GLU A 117 17.45 6.60 13.75
CA GLU A 117 17.49 6.64 15.21
C GLU A 117 16.37 5.85 15.88
N ARG A 118 15.36 5.46 15.12
CA ARG A 118 14.15 4.79 15.61
C ARG A 118 14.00 3.39 15.00
N GLU A 119 13.14 2.59 15.64
CA GLU A 119 12.62 1.36 15.06
C GLU A 119 11.62 1.71 13.94
N HIS A 120 11.66 1.00 12.82
CA HIS A 120 10.80 1.18 11.67
C HIS A 120 10.17 -0.14 11.22
N GLY A 121 9.16 -0.08 10.35
CA GLY A 121 8.39 -1.21 9.87
C GLY A 121 7.02 -1.29 10.54
N PHE A 122 6.41 -0.13 10.80
CA PHE A 122 5.13 0.00 11.50
C PHE A 122 4.09 0.76 10.68
N VAL A 123 2.88 0.75 11.20
CA VAL A 123 1.76 1.55 10.70
C VAL A 123 1.56 2.79 11.58
N PHE A 124 1.29 3.93 10.94
CA PHE A 124 1.01 5.21 11.59
C PHE A 124 -0.35 5.74 11.19
N GLU A 125 -1.10 6.25 12.15
CA GLU A 125 -2.41 6.85 11.89
C GLU A 125 -2.30 8.36 11.70
N VAL A 126 -2.78 8.84 10.54
CA VAL A 126 -2.72 10.24 10.09
C VAL A 126 -4.12 10.83 10.04
N PRO A 127 -4.43 11.90 10.77
CA PRO A 127 -5.73 12.53 10.75
C PRO A 127 -5.97 13.32 9.45
N ALA A 128 -7.24 13.55 9.11
CA ALA A 128 -7.62 14.39 7.98
C ALA A 128 -7.16 15.86 8.16
N GLU A 129 -7.07 16.33 9.40
CA GLU A 129 -6.66 17.69 9.73
C GLU A 129 -5.46 17.70 10.67
N GLY A 130 -4.59 18.71 10.49
CA GLY A 130 -3.41 18.91 11.32
C GLY A 130 -2.25 17.97 10.97
N VAL A 131 -1.39 17.69 11.94
CA VAL A 131 -0.21 16.82 11.85
C VAL A 131 -0.43 15.62 12.76
N ALA A 132 -0.08 14.45 12.27
CA ALA A 132 -0.20 13.20 13.01
C ALA A 132 0.66 13.21 14.28
N LYS A 133 0.18 12.55 15.33
CA LYS A 133 1.03 12.17 16.45
C LYS A 133 1.94 11.05 15.95
N PRO A 134 3.27 11.22 15.96
CA PRO A 134 4.20 10.26 15.37
C PRO A 134 4.40 9.05 16.30
N GLU A 135 3.35 8.28 16.51
CA GLU A 135 3.34 7.07 17.34
C GLU A 135 2.97 5.85 16.50
N PRO A 136 3.85 4.83 16.43
CA PRO A 136 3.57 3.61 15.71
C PRO A 136 2.50 2.77 16.39
N ILE A 137 1.73 2.03 15.62
CA ILE A 137 0.74 1.05 16.11
C ILE A 137 1.43 -0.32 16.17
N VAL A 138 2.30 -0.51 17.15
CA VAL A 138 3.19 -1.69 17.28
C VAL A 138 2.42 -3.02 17.28
N ALA A 139 1.20 -3.04 17.81
CA ALA A 139 0.38 -4.25 17.85
C ALA A 139 -0.06 -4.76 16.47
N MET A 140 0.01 -3.91 15.42
CA MET A 140 -0.25 -4.31 14.04
C MET A 140 0.92 -5.04 13.38
N GLY A 141 2.05 -5.17 14.08
CA GLY A 141 3.23 -5.91 13.63
C GLY A 141 4.38 -5.01 13.19
N GLN A 142 5.60 -5.58 13.20
CA GLN A 142 6.80 -4.98 12.61
C GLN A 142 7.23 -5.84 11.41
N PHE A 143 6.86 -5.43 10.20
CA PHE A 143 7.20 -6.12 8.95
C PHE A 143 7.17 -5.12 7.78
N GLU A 144 7.43 -5.56 6.56
CA GLU A 144 7.37 -4.74 5.34
C GLU A 144 5.88 -4.50 4.99
N HIS A 145 5.27 -3.53 5.70
CA HIS A 145 3.86 -3.17 5.51
C HIS A 145 3.63 -2.52 4.16
N GLU A 146 2.64 -3.05 3.43
CA GLU A 146 2.24 -2.51 2.15
C GLU A 146 0.91 -1.76 2.26
N ALA A 147 -0.21 -2.43 2.28
CA ALA A 147 -1.53 -1.82 2.32
C ALA A 147 -2.37 -2.29 3.50
N VAL A 148 -3.42 -1.50 3.80
CA VAL A 148 -4.43 -1.83 4.81
C VAL A 148 -5.83 -1.63 4.22
N ALA A 149 -6.73 -2.59 4.43
CA ALA A 149 -8.15 -2.45 4.16
C ALA A 149 -8.98 -2.76 5.41
N PHE A 150 -10.10 -2.07 5.58
CA PHE A 150 -10.98 -2.26 6.73
C PHE A 150 -12.31 -2.88 6.33
N ASP A 151 -12.72 -3.89 7.08
CA ASP A 151 -14.13 -4.22 7.21
C ASP A 151 -14.77 -3.26 8.23
N ALA A 152 -15.51 -2.30 7.72
CA ALA A 152 -16.17 -1.29 8.56
C ALA A 152 -17.23 -1.89 9.48
N GLY A 153 -17.81 -3.05 9.14
CA GLY A 153 -18.82 -3.75 9.94
C GLY A 153 -18.25 -4.41 11.19
N THR A 154 -17.04 -4.97 11.09
CA THR A 154 -16.38 -5.67 12.20
C THR A 154 -15.27 -4.84 12.85
N GLY A 155 -14.75 -3.84 12.15
CA GLY A 155 -13.59 -3.04 12.56
C GLY A 155 -12.26 -3.78 12.40
N ILE A 156 -12.24 -4.93 11.74
CA ILE A 156 -11.02 -5.70 11.42
C ILE A 156 -10.25 -4.99 10.33
N ALA A 157 -8.94 -4.84 10.54
CA ALA A 157 -8.00 -4.39 9.52
C ALA A 157 -7.30 -5.58 8.88
N TYR A 158 -7.25 -5.63 7.55
CA TYR A 158 -6.50 -6.60 6.76
C TYR A 158 -5.27 -5.94 6.18
N MET A 159 -4.13 -6.65 6.17
CA MET A 159 -2.84 -6.07 5.80
C MET A 159 -2.05 -7.01 4.89
N THR A 160 -1.35 -6.42 3.94
CA THR A 160 -0.41 -7.08 3.05
C THR A 160 1.03 -6.82 3.47
N GLU A 161 1.92 -7.76 3.13
CA GLU A 161 3.37 -7.67 3.33
C GLU A 161 4.10 -7.83 1.99
N ASP A 162 4.89 -6.82 1.57
CA ASP A 162 5.79 -6.98 0.42
C ASP A 162 7.10 -7.61 0.87
N ASN A 163 7.16 -8.91 0.86
CA ASN A 163 8.37 -9.67 1.10
C ASN A 163 8.50 -10.82 0.09
N ALA A 164 9.74 -11.16 -0.21
CA ALA A 164 10.07 -12.31 -1.05
C ALA A 164 11.19 -13.12 -0.39
N PRO A 165 11.05 -14.44 -0.33
CA PRO A 165 9.99 -15.28 -0.90
C PRO A 165 8.79 -15.53 0.04
N ASP A 166 8.79 -14.98 1.27
CA ASP A 166 7.91 -15.39 2.35
C ASP A 166 7.08 -14.19 2.85
N ALA A 167 6.08 -13.77 2.10
CA ALA A 167 5.12 -12.75 2.49
C ALA A 167 3.93 -13.35 3.26
N GLY A 168 3.40 -12.60 4.23
CA GLY A 168 2.16 -12.89 4.93
C GLY A 168 0.99 -12.03 4.48
N PHE A 169 -0.21 -12.60 4.58
CA PHE A 169 -1.45 -11.83 4.57
C PHE A 169 -2.03 -11.85 5.98
N TYR A 170 -2.27 -10.68 6.55
CA TYR A 170 -2.60 -10.56 7.97
C TYR A 170 -3.98 -9.95 8.20
N ARG A 171 -4.57 -10.22 9.38
CA ARG A 171 -5.65 -9.43 9.94
C ARG A 171 -5.32 -8.98 11.37
N PHE A 172 -5.70 -7.76 11.68
CA PHE A 172 -5.62 -7.21 13.03
C PHE A 172 -7.02 -7.01 13.58
N ILE A 173 -7.31 -7.66 14.70
CA ILE A 173 -8.57 -7.56 15.43
C ILE A 173 -8.32 -6.61 16.60
N PRO A 174 -8.76 -5.35 16.52
CA PRO A 174 -8.51 -4.37 17.58
C PRO A 174 -9.25 -4.77 18.86
N ARG A 175 -8.63 -4.53 20.01
CA ARG A 175 -9.27 -4.74 21.32
C ARG A 175 -10.50 -3.87 21.49
N THR A 176 -10.42 -2.65 21.01
CA THR A 176 -11.49 -1.67 21.01
C THR A 176 -11.69 -1.17 19.58
N PRO A 177 -12.86 -1.40 18.93
CA PRO A 177 -13.13 -0.88 17.58
C PRO A 177 -12.85 0.64 17.49
N GLY A 178 -12.17 1.06 16.42
CA GLY A 178 -11.80 2.45 16.21
C GLY A 178 -10.64 2.98 17.07
N ARG A 179 -10.01 2.14 17.89
CA ARG A 179 -8.89 2.53 18.78
C ARG A 179 -7.72 1.55 18.63
N LEU A 180 -7.04 1.61 17.49
CA LEU A 180 -5.98 0.66 17.14
C LEU A 180 -4.81 0.68 18.12
N ARG A 181 -4.49 1.85 18.71
CA ARG A 181 -3.41 2.01 19.70
C ARG A 181 -3.71 1.31 21.05
N ASP A 182 -4.95 0.96 21.33
CA ASP A 182 -5.29 0.18 22.52
C ASP A 182 -4.81 -1.29 22.39
N GLY A 183 -4.22 -1.65 21.23
CA GLY A 183 -3.75 -2.97 20.90
C GLY A 183 -4.86 -3.88 20.38
N GLY A 184 -4.50 -5.12 20.13
CA GLY A 184 -5.39 -6.10 19.54
C GLY A 184 -4.69 -7.43 19.33
N ARG A 185 -5.23 -8.24 18.44
CA ARG A 185 -4.69 -9.55 18.08
C ARG A 185 -4.33 -9.55 16.60
N LEU A 186 -3.06 -9.82 16.30
CA LEU A 186 -2.57 -10.02 14.96
C LEU A 186 -2.64 -11.50 14.59
N GLN A 187 -3.15 -11.81 13.41
CA GLN A 187 -3.24 -13.16 12.86
C GLN A 187 -2.74 -13.17 11.42
N MET A 188 -2.18 -14.32 10.99
CA MET A 188 -1.75 -14.56 9.60
C MET A 188 -2.67 -15.61 8.96
N MET A 189 -2.96 -15.44 7.68
CA MET A 189 -3.84 -16.30 6.90
C MET A 189 -3.24 -17.70 6.70
N ARG A 190 -4.06 -18.72 6.91
CA ARG A 190 -3.80 -20.11 6.55
C ARG A 190 -4.83 -20.55 5.53
N VAL A 191 -4.38 -20.91 4.34
CA VAL A 191 -5.22 -21.53 3.30
C VAL A 191 -5.15 -23.05 3.50
N VAL A 192 -6.29 -23.67 3.79
CA VAL A 192 -6.36 -25.08 4.17
C VAL A 192 -5.84 -25.98 3.04
N GLY A 193 -4.86 -26.81 3.34
CA GLY A 193 -4.24 -27.71 2.38
C GLY A 193 -3.28 -27.04 1.38
N ARG A 194 -3.05 -25.72 1.51
CA ARG A 194 -2.20 -24.94 0.59
C ARG A 194 -1.18 -24.10 1.39
N PRO A 195 -0.07 -24.68 1.85
CA PRO A 195 0.95 -23.94 2.58
C PRO A 195 1.72 -22.93 1.71
N ASP A 196 1.62 -23.05 0.39
CA ASP A 196 2.27 -22.19 -0.60
C ASP A 196 1.24 -21.67 -1.60
N MET A 197 1.08 -20.33 -1.63
CA MET A 197 0.17 -19.60 -2.50
C MET A 197 0.91 -18.82 -3.59
N THR A 198 2.21 -19.03 -3.74
CA THR A 198 3.02 -18.29 -4.71
C THR A 198 2.78 -18.72 -6.16
N ASP A 199 2.36 -19.96 -6.38
CA ASP A 199 2.06 -20.54 -7.69
C ASP A 199 1.09 -21.73 -7.58
N GLY A 200 0.72 -22.32 -8.74
CA GLY A 200 -0.14 -23.49 -8.82
C GLY A 200 -1.62 -23.22 -8.52
N LEU A 201 -2.02 -21.97 -8.54
CA LEU A 201 -3.40 -21.53 -8.35
C LEU A 201 -4.20 -21.67 -9.66
N ARG A 202 -5.51 -21.85 -9.53
CA ARG A 202 -6.45 -21.83 -10.65
C ARG A 202 -7.48 -20.73 -10.48
N LEU A 203 -7.76 -20.03 -11.56
CA LEU A 203 -8.76 -18.97 -11.57
C LEU A 203 -10.11 -19.50 -11.07
N GLY A 204 -10.72 -18.83 -10.09
CA GLY A 204 -12.02 -19.18 -9.51
C GLY A 204 -12.02 -20.41 -8.59
N GLU A 205 -10.90 -21.11 -8.40
CA GLU A 205 -10.82 -22.24 -7.46
C GLU A 205 -10.86 -21.70 -6.02
N GLN A 206 -11.90 -22.08 -5.28
CA GLN A 206 -12.11 -21.65 -3.90
C GLN A 206 -11.35 -22.53 -2.90
N HIS A 207 -10.74 -21.90 -1.93
CA HIS A 207 -10.01 -22.52 -0.83
C HIS A 207 -10.57 -22.08 0.51
N ASP A 208 -10.65 -23.00 1.46
CA ASP A 208 -11.00 -22.68 2.86
C ASP A 208 -9.86 -21.90 3.53
N VAL A 209 -10.23 -20.91 4.34
CA VAL A 209 -9.29 -20.06 5.09
C VAL A 209 -9.47 -20.28 6.59
N GLU A 210 -8.36 -20.32 7.29
CA GLU A 210 -8.23 -20.24 8.74
C GLU A 210 -7.23 -19.14 9.10
N TRP A 211 -7.10 -18.83 10.38
CA TRP A 211 -6.19 -17.79 10.85
C TRP A 211 -5.36 -18.29 12.03
N VAL A 212 -4.06 -18.03 11.99
CA VAL A 212 -3.14 -18.38 13.07
C VAL A 212 -2.67 -17.13 13.80
N ASP A 213 -2.59 -17.21 15.13
CA ASP A 213 -2.17 -16.09 15.96
C ASP A 213 -0.67 -15.81 15.82
N ILE A 214 -0.30 -14.53 15.81
CA ILE A 214 1.07 -14.05 15.91
C ILE A 214 1.32 -13.65 17.37
N PRO A 215 2.08 -14.43 18.13
CA PRO A 215 2.25 -14.19 19.56
C PRO A 215 3.11 -12.97 19.90
N ASP A 216 4.03 -12.59 19.03
CA ASP A 216 4.94 -11.45 19.21
C ASP A 216 4.99 -10.56 17.96
N PRO A 217 3.99 -9.67 17.77
CA PRO A 217 3.94 -8.77 16.63
C PRO A 217 5.15 -7.81 16.51
N ALA A 218 5.78 -7.47 17.63
CA ALA A 218 6.93 -6.57 17.66
C ALA A 218 8.25 -7.24 17.25
N ARG A 219 8.28 -8.56 17.10
CA ARG A 219 9.47 -9.28 16.63
C ARG A 219 9.57 -9.24 15.11
N GLY A 220 10.04 -8.13 14.56
CA GLY A 220 10.12 -7.91 13.11
C GLY A 220 11.24 -8.67 12.41
N PHE A 221 12.26 -9.15 13.14
CA PHE A 221 13.45 -9.76 12.53
C PHE A 221 13.58 -11.23 12.86
N ALA A 222 14.12 -12.01 11.92
CA ALA A 222 14.58 -13.36 12.17
C ALA A 222 15.70 -13.35 13.23
N PRO A 223 15.70 -14.29 14.20
CA PRO A 223 16.65 -14.30 15.30
C PRO A 223 18.12 -14.23 14.85
N GLY A 224 18.88 -13.28 15.40
CA GLY A 224 20.31 -13.11 15.11
C GLY A 224 20.62 -12.56 13.70
N THR A 225 19.64 -11.97 13.01
CA THR A 225 19.80 -11.41 11.67
C THR A 225 19.12 -10.04 11.56
N ARG A 226 19.30 -9.37 10.42
CA ARG A 226 18.50 -8.18 10.01
C ARG A 226 17.48 -8.53 8.92
N ARG A 227 17.13 -9.80 8.78
CA ARG A 227 16.09 -10.23 7.84
C ARG A 227 14.71 -9.87 8.42
N PRO A 228 13.89 -9.05 7.73
CA PRO A 228 12.60 -8.57 8.23
C PRO A 228 11.49 -9.61 8.05
N SER A 229 11.70 -10.83 8.55
CA SER A 229 10.79 -11.96 8.41
C SER A 229 10.28 -12.49 9.75
N GLY A 230 10.55 -11.78 10.85
CA GLY A 230 10.28 -12.31 12.19
C GLY A 230 8.80 -12.53 12.48
N VAL A 231 7.89 -11.72 11.91
CA VAL A 231 6.43 -11.89 12.01
C VAL A 231 5.98 -13.05 11.12
N ALA A 232 6.39 -13.07 9.84
CA ALA A 232 6.03 -14.14 8.91
C ALA A 232 6.51 -15.51 9.39
N GLU A 233 7.74 -15.62 9.91
CA GLU A 233 8.28 -16.87 10.47
C GLU A 233 7.42 -17.44 11.61
N GLN A 234 6.82 -16.60 12.46
CA GLN A 234 5.91 -17.05 13.50
C GLN A 234 4.66 -17.68 12.91
N GLY A 235 4.03 -16.99 11.93
CA GLY A 235 2.84 -17.49 11.27
C GLY A 235 3.09 -18.79 10.50
N LEU A 236 4.17 -18.83 9.71
CA LEU A 236 4.56 -20.03 8.96
C LEU A 236 4.85 -21.23 9.87
N ALA A 237 5.51 -21.01 11.01
CA ALA A 237 5.74 -22.05 12.01
C ALA A 237 4.44 -22.55 12.66
N ALA A 238 3.39 -21.71 12.72
CA ALA A 238 2.06 -22.06 13.18
C ALA A 238 1.17 -22.64 12.06
N GLY A 239 1.68 -22.82 10.85
CA GLY A 239 0.99 -23.41 9.72
C GLY A 239 0.24 -22.42 8.82
N ALA A 240 0.53 -21.14 8.90
CA ALA A 240 0.05 -20.14 7.93
C ALA A 240 0.57 -20.45 6.51
N SER A 241 -0.09 -19.88 5.52
CA SER A 241 0.32 -20.00 4.12
C SER A 241 1.25 -18.85 3.76
N ARG A 242 2.29 -19.15 2.96
CA ARG A 242 3.15 -18.12 2.41
C ARG A 242 2.60 -17.61 1.07
N PHE A 243 2.75 -16.34 0.89
CA PHE A 243 2.56 -15.61 -0.36
C PHE A 243 3.90 -15.02 -0.83
N VAL A 244 3.88 -14.19 -1.86
CA VAL A 244 5.05 -13.47 -2.35
C VAL A 244 4.64 -12.08 -2.81
N SER A 245 5.40 -11.07 -2.40
CA SER A 245 5.22 -9.67 -2.80
C SER A 245 3.73 -9.29 -2.85
N LEU A 246 3.09 -9.27 -1.68
CA LEU A 246 1.71 -8.80 -1.58
C LEU A 246 1.70 -7.28 -1.51
N GLU A 247 0.85 -6.67 -2.31
CA GLU A 247 0.79 -5.24 -2.53
C GLU A 247 -0.56 -4.66 -2.07
N GLY A 248 -1.27 -3.98 -2.96
CA GLY A 248 -2.53 -3.32 -2.66
C GLY A 248 -3.61 -4.20 -2.06
N CYS A 249 -4.48 -3.58 -1.27
CA CYS A 249 -5.58 -4.25 -0.56
C CYS A 249 -6.80 -3.33 -0.53
N ALA A 250 -7.98 -3.84 -0.88
CA ALA A 250 -9.24 -3.09 -0.88
C ALA A 250 -10.38 -3.91 -0.32
N PHE A 251 -11.27 -3.27 0.46
CA PHE A 251 -12.48 -3.89 1.01
C PHE A 251 -13.71 -3.14 0.50
N ALA A 252 -14.64 -3.86 -0.11
CA ALA A 252 -15.92 -3.34 -0.58
C ALA A 252 -16.97 -4.44 -0.60
N ASP A 253 -18.24 -4.11 -0.46
CA ASP A 253 -19.40 -5.01 -0.58
C ASP A 253 -19.27 -6.32 0.21
N GLY A 254 -18.58 -6.28 1.36
CA GLY A 254 -18.38 -7.44 2.23
C GLY A 254 -17.24 -8.36 1.83
N HIS A 255 -16.51 -8.06 0.75
CA HIS A 255 -15.38 -8.82 0.26
C HIS A 255 -14.09 -8.00 0.31
N LEU A 256 -12.97 -8.68 0.23
CA LEU A 256 -11.65 -8.10 0.22
C LEU A 256 -10.88 -8.59 -1.00
N TRP A 257 -10.19 -7.66 -1.68
CA TRP A 257 -9.27 -7.96 -2.77
C TRP A 257 -7.86 -7.56 -2.38
N PHE A 258 -6.89 -8.35 -2.80
CA PHE A 258 -5.48 -8.00 -2.66
C PHE A 258 -4.65 -8.52 -3.82
N THR A 259 -3.53 -7.89 -4.07
CA THR A 259 -2.63 -8.18 -5.18
C THR A 259 -1.37 -8.89 -4.70
N SER A 260 -0.76 -9.65 -5.60
CA SER A 260 0.63 -10.09 -5.52
C SER A 260 1.34 -9.65 -6.78
N LYS A 261 2.42 -8.91 -6.64
CA LYS A 261 3.21 -8.33 -7.74
C LYS A 261 3.95 -9.38 -8.57
N SER A 262 4.42 -10.43 -7.93
CA SER A 262 5.32 -11.41 -8.54
C SER A 262 4.87 -12.87 -8.44
N GLY A 263 3.67 -13.16 -7.90
CA GLY A 263 3.13 -14.51 -7.85
C GLY A 263 2.57 -14.98 -9.18
N GLY A 264 2.11 -16.25 -9.20
CA GLY A 264 1.48 -16.90 -10.34
C GLY A 264 2.47 -17.55 -11.31
N ARG A 265 1.92 -18.28 -12.30
CA ARG A 265 2.69 -19.10 -13.26
C ARG A 265 3.71 -18.32 -14.09
N GLN A 266 3.43 -17.05 -14.37
CA GLN A 266 4.31 -16.18 -15.13
C GLN A 266 5.21 -15.30 -14.23
N GLN A 267 5.09 -15.45 -12.91
CA GLN A 267 5.75 -14.57 -11.94
C GLN A 267 5.53 -13.09 -12.27
N SER A 268 4.31 -12.76 -12.66
CA SER A 268 3.89 -11.42 -13.14
C SER A 268 2.69 -10.88 -12.39
N GLY A 269 2.26 -11.61 -11.36
CA GLY A 269 1.26 -11.19 -10.40
C GLY A 269 -0.14 -11.71 -10.65
N TYR A 270 -0.95 -11.59 -9.60
CA TYR A 270 -2.36 -11.99 -9.57
C TYR A 270 -3.17 -11.07 -8.64
N VAL A 271 -4.49 -11.18 -8.74
CA VAL A 271 -5.45 -10.59 -7.80
C VAL A 271 -6.24 -11.72 -7.15
N MET A 272 -6.31 -11.67 -5.81
CA MET A 272 -7.12 -12.57 -5.00
C MET A 272 -8.36 -11.86 -4.48
N GLU A 273 -9.43 -12.62 -4.28
CA GLU A 273 -10.64 -12.19 -3.59
C GLU A 273 -10.88 -13.10 -2.37
N TYR A 274 -11.21 -12.50 -1.24
CA TYR A 274 -11.49 -13.17 0.02
C TYR A 274 -12.87 -12.77 0.55
N ASP A 275 -13.69 -13.78 0.84
CA ASP A 275 -14.96 -13.66 1.55
C ASP A 275 -14.74 -13.92 3.06
N PRO A 276 -14.75 -12.88 3.92
CA PRO A 276 -14.51 -13.05 5.35
C PRO A 276 -15.69 -13.70 6.09
N VAL A 277 -16.88 -13.75 5.51
CA VAL A 277 -18.04 -14.41 6.11
C VAL A 277 -18.03 -15.90 5.81
N GLY A 278 -17.76 -16.26 4.56
CA GLY A 278 -17.63 -17.66 4.12
C GLY A 278 -16.26 -18.26 4.42
N GLU A 279 -15.28 -17.47 4.87
CA GLU A 279 -13.87 -17.85 5.04
C GLU A 279 -13.34 -18.58 3.77
N LYS A 280 -13.53 -17.94 2.60
CA LYS A 280 -13.15 -18.46 1.29
C LYS A 280 -12.21 -17.51 0.57
N LEU A 281 -11.19 -18.07 -0.07
CA LEU A 281 -10.21 -17.35 -0.90
C LEU A 281 -10.16 -17.94 -2.29
N TRP A 282 -10.14 -17.09 -3.33
CA TRP A 282 -9.95 -17.52 -4.72
C TRP A 282 -9.22 -16.45 -5.55
N MET A 283 -8.59 -16.89 -6.62
CA MET A 283 -7.93 -15.99 -7.57
C MET A 283 -8.95 -15.51 -8.62
N VAL A 284 -9.04 -14.18 -8.80
CA VAL A 284 -9.96 -13.54 -9.77
C VAL A 284 -9.24 -13.07 -11.04
N PHE A 285 -7.93 -12.87 -10.97
CA PHE A 285 -7.11 -12.47 -12.11
C PHE A 285 -5.69 -13.05 -11.97
N GLU A 286 -5.11 -13.50 -13.08
CA GLU A 286 -3.68 -13.85 -13.18
C GLU A 286 -3.08 -13.16 -14.40
N SER A 287 -1.99 -12.47 -14.22
CA SER A 287 -1.26 -11.81 -15.32
C SER A 287 -0.80 -12.83 -16.37
N GLN A 288 -1.00 -12.49 -17.63
CA GLN A 288 -0.54 -13.27 -18.79
C GLN A 288 0.93 -13.00 -19.14
N GLY A 289 1.65 -12.31 -18.27
CA GLY A 289 3.05 -11.98 -18.43
C GLY A 289 3.31 -10.52 -18.82
N ARG A 290 4.56 -10.12 -18.76
CA ARG A 290 5.04 -8.72 -18.84
C ARG A 290 4.61 -7.93 -20.09
N ARG A 291 4.26 -8.60 -21.17
CA ARG A 291 3.83 -7.94 -22.41
C ARG A 291 2.39 -7.40 -22.36
N HIS A 292 1.59 -7.91 -21.43
CA HIS A 292 0.18 -7.55 -21.30
C HIS A 292 -0.03 -6.59 -20.13
N PHE A 293 0.28 -7.06 -18.93
CA PHE A 293 0.18 -6.33 -17.67
C PHE A 293 0.95 -7.13 -16.62
N SER A 294 1.77 -6.50 -15.82
CA SER A 294 2.54 -7.22 -14.79
C SER A 294 2.79 -6.35 -13.59
N GLY A 295 2.97 -6.98 -12.43
CA GLY A 295 3.15 -6.25 -11.20
C GLY A 295 1.88 -5.49 -10.81
N PRO A 296 0.71 -6.17 -10.66
CA PRO A 296 -0.44 -5.53 -10.03
C PRO A 296 -0.05 -5.09 -8.62
N ASP A 297 -0.20 -3.82 -8.37
CA ASP A 297 0.23 -3.15 -7.16
C ASP A 297 -0.99 -2.57 -6.43
N ASN A 298 -1.05 -1.26 -6.21
CA ASN A 298 -2.17 -0.62 -5.55
C ASN A 298 -3.50 -0.92 -6.25
N ILE A 299 -4.54 -1.18 -5.47
CA ILE A 299 -5.90 -1.41 -5.99
C ILE A 299 -6.93 -0.60 -5.22
N VAL A 300 -8.01 -0.26 -5.92
CA VAL A 300 -9.21 0.31 -5.31
C VAL A 300 -10.46 -0.22 -6.00
N MET A 301 -11.52 -0.43 -5.24
CA MET A 301 -12.85 -0.71 -5.80
C MET A 301 -13.47 0.58 -6.32
N SER A 302 -13.87 0.56 -7.57
CA SER A 302 -14.70 1.63 -8.14
C SER A 302 -16.09 1.63 -7.48
N PRO A 303 -16.70 2.79 -7.24
CA PRO A 303 -18.10 2.87 -6.82
C PRO A 303 -19.09 2.19 -7.78
N ARG A 304 -18.62 1.79 -8.98
CA ARG A 304 -19.39 1.12 -10.03
C ARG A 304 -19.13 -0.38 -10.11
N GLY A 305 -18.35 -0.91 -9.15
CA GLY A 305 -18.15 -2.35 -8.94
C GLY A 305 -16.95 -2.98 -9.67
N GLY A 306 -16.18 -2.23 -10.46
CA GLY A 306 -14.92 -2.70 -11.04
C GLY A 306 -13.72 -2.41 -10.16
N LEU A 307 -12.66 -3.19 -10.27
CA LEU A 307 -11.36 -2.90 -9.65
C LEU A 307 -10.53 -1.98 -10.54
N VAL A 308 -9.92 -0.96 -9.98
CA VAL A 308 -8.82 -0.21 -10.58
C VAL A 308 -7.53 -0.77 -10.03
N ILE A 309 -6.59 -1.10 -10.90
CA ILE A 309 -5.31 -1.75 -10.56
C ILE A 309 -4.18 -0.92 -11.15
N CYS A 310 -3.30 -0.41 -10.29
CA CYS A 310 -2.06 0.24 -10.67
C CYS A 310 -1.02 -0.80 -11.06
N GLU A 311 -0.21 -0.49 -12.07
CA GLU A 311 0.88 -1.34 -12.52
C GLU A 311 2.21 -0.82 -11.99
N ASP A 312 2.98 -1.69 -11.30
CA ASP A 312 4.39 -1.49 -11.04
C ASP A 312 5.21 -2.64 -11.65
N ARG A 313 5.59 -2.45 -12.90
CA ARG A 313 6.49 -3.39 -13.57
C ARG A 313 7.89 -3.29 -13.02
N LEU A 314 8.57 -4.41 -12.92
CA LEU A 314 9.99 -4.46 -12.63
C LEU A 314 10.75 -3.53 -13.58
N SER A 315 11.61 -2.69 -13.00
CA SER A 315 12.33 -1.58 -13.64
C SER A 315 12.99 -1.92 -14.98
N GLY A 316 12.98 -0.94 -15.89
CA GLY A 316 13.66 -0.97 -17.20
C GLY A 316 12.74 -0.97 -18.41
N ASP A 317 11.44 -1.16 -18.26
CA ASP A 317 10.48 -1.04 -19.35
C ASP A 317 10.03 0.43 -19.50
N LYS A 318 10.44 1.06 -20.60
CA LYS A 318 10.09 2.44 -20.94
C LYS A 318 8.84 2.56 -21.81
N SER A 319 8.03 1.50 -21.93
CA SER A 319 6.80 1.55 -22.72
C SER A 319 5.65 2.29 -22.04
N GLY A 320 5.88 2.82 -20.84
CA GLY A 320 4.86 3.44 -19.97
C GLY A 320 4.07 2.39 -19.19
N GLN A 321 3.92 2.63 -17.90
CA GLN A 321 3.12 1.79 -17.02
C GLN A 321 1.64 2.17 -17.11
N SER A 322 0.76 1.20 -16.80
CA SER A 322 -0.68 1.32 -17.01
C SER A 322 -1.46 1.35 -15.71
N VAL A 323 -2.64 1.94 -15.77
CA VAL A 323 -3.74 1.64 -14.84
C VAL A 323 -4.73 0.77 -15.59
N ALA A 324 -5.12 -0.32 -14.99
CA ALA A 324 -6.06 -1.28 -15.55
C ALA A 324 -7.37 -1.31 -14.79
N GLY A 325 -8.43 -1.78 -15.46
CA GLY A 325 -9.69 -2.13 -14.86
C GLY A 325 -9.94 -3.63 -14.93
N LEU A 326 -10.59 -4.16 -13.91
CA LEU A 326 -11.11 -5.52 -13.89
C LEU A 326 -12.62 -5.46 -13.57
N THR A 327 -13.45 -5.93 -14.50
CA THR A 327 -14.91 -5.93 -14.29
C THR A 327 -15.32 -7.01 -13.28
N PRO A 328 -16.53 -6.93 -12.68
CA PRO A 328 -17.05 -8.01 -11.84
C PRO A 328 -17.17 -9.37 -12.55
N GLN A 329 -17.18 -9.39 -13.89
CA GLN A 329 -17.19 -10.60 -14.69
C GLN A 329 -15.78 -11.15 -14.98
N GLY A 330 -14.73 -10.46 -14.48
CA GLY A 330 -13.33 -10.84 -14.68
C GLY A 330 -12.74 -10.37 -16.02
N GLU A 331 -13.39 -9.43 -16.72
CA GLU A 331 -12.86 -8.85 -17.94
C GLU A 331 -11.82 -7.79 -17.61
N PHE A 332 -10.61 -7.98 -18.12
CA PHE A 332 -9.48 -7.06 -17.95
C PHE A 332 -9.45 -6.06 -19.11
N PHE A 333 -9.22 -4.78 -18.78
CA PHE A 333 -8.99 -3.73 -19.78
C PHE A 333 -7.98 -2.69 -19.26
N ARG A 334 -7.25 -2.08 -20.19
CA ARG A 334 -6.35 -0.98 -19.88
C ARG A 334 -7.13 0.33 -19.85
N PHE A 335 -7.12 1.03 -18.71
CA PHE A 335 -7.83 2.30 -18.54
C PHE A 335 -6.99 3.48 -19.03
N CYS A 336 -5.77 3.62 -18.52
CA CYS A 336 -4.84 4.65 -18.96
C CYS A 336 -3.38 4.17 -18.87
N GLN A 337 -2.46 4.98 -19.38
CA GLN A 337 -1.04 4.66 -19.41
C GLN A 337 -0.23 5.96 -19.32
N VAL A 338 0.95 5.93 -18.71
CA VAL A 338 1.91 7.04 -18.82
C VAL A 338 2.29 7.19 -20.29
N ASN A 339 2.16 8.42 -20.83
CA ASN A 339 2.54 8.69 -22.19
C ASN A 339 4.05 8.48 -22.38
N PRO A 340 4.50 7.52 -23.21
CA PRO A 340 5.92 7.25 -23.41
C PRO A 340 6.66 8.40 -24.12
N GLU A 341 5.92 9.32 -24.75
CA GLU A 341 6.46 10.52 -25.40
C GLU A 341 6.38 11.77 -24.49
N LEU A 342 6.05 11.58 -23.21
CA LEU A 342 5.98 12.66 -22.24
C LEU A 342 7.36 13.33 -22.12
N GLY A 343 7.39 14.65 -22.31
CA GLY A 343 8.59 15.47 -22.18
C GLY A 343 8.29 16.76 -21.44
N GLY A 344 9.35 17.53 -21.22
CA GLY A 344 9.28 18.78 -20.47
C GLY A 344 9.76 18.63 -19.03
N GLU A 345 9.55 19.69 -18.25
CA GLU A 345 10.02 19.77 -16.87
C GLU A 345 8.83 19.99 -15.90
N TYR A 346 8.87 19.32 -14.77
CA TYR A 346 7.94 19.52 -13.65
C TYR A 346 8.73 19.57 -12.33
N ALA A 347 8.61 20.68 -11.60
CA ALA A 347 9.28 20.89 -10.31
C ALA A 347 10.80 20.62 -10.33
N GLY A 348 11.48 20.96 -11.43
CA GLY A 348 12.92 20.74 -11.63
C GLY A 348 13.30 19.33 -12.10
N HIS A 349 12.32 18.48 -12.41
CA HIS A 349 12.54 17.12 -12.90
C HIS A 349 12.22 17.01 -14.39
N ASP A 350 13.11 16.40 -15.16
CA ASP A 350 12.85 16.01 -16.56
C ASP A 350 11.83 14.85 -16.57
N LEU A 351 10.64 15.11 -17.14
CA LEU A 351 9.54 14.15 -17.18
C LEU A 351 9.86 12.93 -18.06
N ALA A 352 10.61 13.11 -19.14
CA ALA A 352 11.02 11.99 -19.99
C ALA A 352 11.94 11.02 -19.24
N ALA A 353 12.78 11.55 -18.35
CA ALA A 353 13.71 10.76 -17.57
C ALA A 353 13.09 10.13 -16.33
N THR A 354 12.09 10.79 -15.71
CA THR A 354 11.57 10.41 -14.39
C THR A 354 10.17 9.78 -14.42
N ALA A 355 9.26 10.29 -15.27
CA ALA A 355 7.86 9.85 -15.25
C ALA A 355 7.57 8.68 -16.22
N VAL A 356 8.24 8.62 -17.38
CA VAL A 356 7.89 7.67 -18.45
C VAL A 356 8.02 6.20 -18.03
N GLY A 357 8.94 5.85 -17.15
CA GLY A 357 9.11 4.49 -16.64
C GLY A 357 8.57 4.30 -15.23
N SER A 358 7.93 5.33 -14.68
CA SER A 358 7.43 5.32 -13.31
C SER A 358 6.14 4.52 -13.20
N GLU A 359 5.95 3.90 -12.05
CA GLU A 359 4.72 3.22 -11.68
C GLU A 359 3.57 4.19 -11.44
N TRP A 360 2.37 3.65 -11.48
CA TRP A 360 1.17 4.26 -10.95
C TRP A 360 0.91 3.75 -9.54
N ALA A 361 0.51 4.64 -8.64
CA ALA A 361 0.21 4.31 -7.27
C ALA A 361 -1.00 5.10 -6.73
N GLY A 362 -1.47 4.76 -5.55
CA GLY A 362 -2.40 5.53 -4.75
C GLY A 362 -3.76 5.79 -5.39
N ALA A 363 -4.27 4.84 -6.19
CA ALA A 363 -5.60 4.96 -6.78
C ALA A 363 -6.68 5.12 -5.71
N THR A 364 -7.49 6.18 -5.80
CA THR A 364 -8.61 6.43 -4.88
C THR A 364 -9.71 7.25 -5.53
N PHE A 365 -10.96 6.94 -5.25
CA PHE A 365 -12.10 7.72 -5.72
C PHE A 365 -12.53 8.76 -4.69
N SER A 366 -13.07 9.90 -5.16
CA SER A 366 -13.88 10.77 -4.33
C SER A 366 -15.10 10.00 -3.80
N ARG A 367 -15.65 10.42 -2.65
CA ARG A 367 -16.77 9.70 -2.02
C ARG A 367 -18.05 9.68 -2.85
N ASP A 368 -18.22 10.67 -3.73
CA ASP A 368 -19.31 10.71 -4.72
C ASP A 368 -19.02 9.88 -5.97
N GLY A 369 -17.80 9.36 -6.11
CA GLY A 369 -17.36 8.54 -7.23
C GLY A 369 -17.12 9.29 -8.54
N GLU A 370 -17.13 10.62 -8.54
CA GLU A 370 -17.03 11.44 -9.75
C GLU A 370 -15.58 11.76 -10.14
N TRP A 371 -14.63 11.58 -9.21
CA TRP A 371 -13.21 11.83 -9.43
C TRP A 371 -12.37 10.63 -9.02
N LEU A 372 -11.45 10.23 -9.88
CA LEU A 372 -10.38 9.28 -9.59
C LEU A 372 -9.07 10.05 -9.44
N PHE A 373 -8.38 9.84 -8.33
CA PHE A 373 -7.06 10.38 -8.07
C PHE A 373 -6.03 9.26 -8.17
N LEU A 374 -4.89 9.56 -8.81
CA LEU A 374 -3.79 8.63 -9.06
C LEU A 374 -2.46 9.36 -8.87
N ASN A 375 -1.46 8.67 -8.39
CA ASN A 375 -0.09 9.16 -8.31
C ASN A 375 0.78 8.58 -9.42
N VAL A 376 1.64 9.42 -10.00
CA VAL A 376 2.83 8.98 -10.72
C VAL A 376 3.98 9.06 -9.72
N TYR A 377 4.49 7.91 -9.32
CA TYR A 377 5.47 7.77 -8.23
C TYR A 377 6.67 8.68 -8.39
N SER A 378 7.29 8.68 -9.54
CA SER A 378 8.39 9.59 -9.86
C SER A 378 8.01 10.49 -11.04
N PRO A 379 8.15 11.82 -10.92
CA PRO A 379 8.78 12.60 -9.85
C PRO A 379 7.88 12.91 -8.64
N GLY A 380 6.69 12.35 -8.54
CA GLY A 380 5.82 12.51 -7.37
C GLY A 380 4.69 13.53 -7.56
N PHE A 381 3.89 13.39 -8.62
CA PHE A 381 2.69 14.21 -8.81
C PHE A 381 1.40 13.38 -8.78
N THR A 382 0.31 14.03 -8.40
CA THR A 382 -1.03 13.45 -8.42
C THR A 382 -1.80 13.97 -9.62
N VAL A 383 -2.50 13.08 -10.32
CA VAL A 383 -3.48 13.43 -11.35
C VAL A 383 -4.90 13.25 -10.80
N ALA A 384 -5.80 14.14 -11.17
CA ALA A 384 -7.22 14.07 -10.88
C ALA A 384 -7.97 13.86 -12.19
N ILE A 385 -8.74 12.78 -12.28
CA ILE A 385 -9.44 12.37 -13.49
C ILE A 385 -10.94 12.41 -13.20
N THR A 386 -11.69 13.08 -14.05
CA THR A 386 -13.15 13.03 -14.09
C THR A 386 -13.62 12.75 -15.50
N GLY A 387 -14.79 12.19 -15.65
CA GLY A 387 -15.27 11.85 -16.97
C GLY A 387 -16.69 11.28 -16.97
N PRO A 388 -17.19 10.86 -18.14
CA PRO A 388 -18.49 10.25 -18.27
C PRO A 388 -18.48 8.81 -17.75
N TRP A 389 -18.45 8.64 -16.44
CA TRP A 389 -18.43 7.32 -15.79
C TRP A 389 -19.70 6.49 -15.97
N ALA A 390 -20.75 7.08 -16.56
CA ALA A 390 -22.10 6.50 -16.62
C ALA A 390 -22.18 5.17 -17.40
N GLU A 391 -21.19 4.85 -18.23
CA GLU A 391 -21.17 3.66 -19.08
C GLU A 391 -19.91 2.83 -18.76
N GLY A 392 -19.92 2.08 -17.67
CA GLY A 392 -18.78 1.22 -17.34
C GLY A 392 -18.69 0.86 -15.87
N TYR A 393 -17.61 0.16 -15.52
CA TYR A 393 -17.38 -0.36 -14.18
C TYR A 393 -16.33 0.46 -13.39
N LEU A 394 -15.76 1.54 -13.97
CA LEU A 394 -14.86 2.45 -13.27
C LEU A 394 -15.51 3.80 -13.00
#